data_25f6e3b4d218c922c06d109b33c402d8
#
_entry.id   25f6e3b4d218c922c06d109b33c402d8
#
_cell.length_a   1.000
_cell.length_b   1.000
_cell.length_c   1.000
_cell.angle_alpha   90.00
_cell.angle_beta   90.00
_cell.angle_gamma   90.00
#
_symmetry.space_group_name_H-M   'P 1'
#
loop_
_entity.id
_entity.type
_entity.pdbx_description
1 polymer ?
#
loop_
_entity_poly.entity_id
_entity_poly.type
_entity_poly.pdbx_seq_one_letter_code
_entity_poly.pdbx_strand_id
1 'polypeptide(L)'
;GGRLAGERIIEKLGGAGRVAVLEGIPGHETGDSRLRGFHAAVDKAPGIRIVSSQTANWERDQGYNVFQNILQSHPDLQAVFGCNDMMALGAVEAIAAAGRSADILVVGFDAITDAREAIAAGRMEASIAQNPREMGRLAVENAARLMRGEAIPAYIPVRIELVEKNSNVQSK
;
A
#
# COMPACT_ATOMS: atom_id res chain seq x y z
N GLY A 1 -2.21 -7.70 3.75
CA GLY A 1 -2.14 -6.22 3.64
C GLY A 1 -2.61 -5.76 2.28
N GLY A 2 -2.11 -6.33 1.18
CA GLY A 2 -2.58 -5.96 -0.17
C GLY A 2 -4.10 -6.11 -0.33
N ARG A 3 -4.69 -7.15 0.26
CA ARG A 3 -6.15 -7.34 0.25
C ARG A 3 -6.88 -6.18 0.93
N LEU A 4 -6.41 -5.73 2.10
CA LEU A 4 -6.99 -4.57 2.78
C LEU A 4 -6.91 -3.29 1.95
N ALA A 5 -5.78 -3.07 1.25
CA ALA A 5 -5.63 -1.94 0.34
C ALA A 5 -6.65 -1.99 -0.82
N GLY A 6 -6.82 -3.17 -1.43
CA GLY A 6 -7.81 -3.39 -2.48
C GLY A 6 -9.25 -3.19 -1.98
N GLU A 7 -9.60 -3.75 -0.83
CA GLU A 7 -10.92 -3.58 -0.20
C GLU A 7 -11.22 -2.10 0.07
N ARG A 8 -10.21 -1.33 0.54
CA ARG A 8 -10.38 0.11 0.77
C ARG A 8 -10.63 0.89 -0.51
N ILE A 9 -9.89 0.60 -1.58
CA ILE A 9 -10.11 1.25 -2.88
C ILE A 9 -11.49 0.91 -3.43
N ILE A 10 -11.91 -0.37 -3.37
CA ILE A 10 -13.23 -0.80 -3.82
C ILE A 10 -14.34 -0.06 -3.08
N GLU A 11 -14.23 0.03 -1.74
CA GLU A 11 -15.18 0.75 -0.90
C GLU A 11 -15.29 2.22 -1.32
N LYS A 12 -14.16 2.91 -1.45
CA LYS A 12 -14.12 4.34 -1.78
C LYS A 12 -14.60 4.67 -3.18
N LEU A 13 -14.38 3.78 -4.13
CA LEU A 13 -14.85 3.91 -5.50
C LEU A 13 -16.30 3.39 -5.69
N GLY A 14 -16.96 2.91 -4.64
CA GLY A 14 -18.33 2.37 -4.76
C GLY A 14 -18.41 1.11 -5.63
N GLY A 15 -17.32 0.34 -5.71
CA GLY A 15 -17.26 -0.93 -6.43
C GLY A 15 -16.94 -0.83 -7.92
N ALA A 16 -16.72 0.36 -8.47
CA ALA A 16 -16.38 0.54 -9.89
C ALA A 16 -15.38 1.67 -10.10
N GLY A 17 -14.39 1.45 -10.97
CA GLY A 17 -13.38 2.46 -11.26
C GLY A 17 -12.12 1.92 -11.92
N ARG A 18 -11.23 2.85 -12.29
CA ARG A 18 -9.94 2.55 -12.95
C ARG A 18 -8.81 2.79 -11.96
N VAL A 19 -7.99 1.77 -11.76
CA VAL A 19 -6.96 1.73 -10.73
C VAL A 19 -5.60 1.43 -11.36
N ALA A 20 -4.55 2.10 -10.87
CA ALA A 20 -3.17 1.75 -11.17
C ALA A 20 -2.50 1.07 -9.97
N VAL A 21 -1.44 0.32 -10.23
CA VAL A 21 -0.58 -0.26 -9.21
C VAL A 21 0.87 0.14 -9.47
N LEU A 22 1.55 0.62 -8.43
CA LEU A 22 3.01 0.78 -8.41
C LEU A 22 3.62 -0.39 -7.65
N GLU A 23 4.29 -1.25 -8.41
CA GLU A 23 4.88 -2.48 -7.90
C GLU A 23 6.28 -2.23 -7.33
N GLY A 24 6.71 -3.10 -6.41
CA GLY A 24 8.08 -3.13 -5.94
C GLY A 24 9.04 -3.74 -6.95
N ILE A 25 10.25 -4.09 -6.48
CA ILE A 25 11.23 -4.80 -7.29
C ILE A 25 10.66 -6.16 -7.71
N PRO A 26 10.65 -6.50 -9.01
CA PRO A 26 10.14 -7.78 -9.50
C PRO A 26 10.85 -8.98 -8.88
N GLY A 27 10.08 -10.01 -8.52
CA GLY A 27 10.59 -11.23 -7.88
C GLY A 27 10.92 -11.08 -6.39
N HIS A 28 10.63 -9.94 -5.79
CA HIS A 28 10.79 -9.74 -4.36
C HIS A 28 9.50 -10.18 -3.63
N GLU A 29 9.55 -11.28 -2.87
CA GLU A 29 8.37 -11.92 -2.26
C GLU A 29 7.46 -10.94 -1.49
N THR A 30 8.02 -9.95 -0.82
CA THR A 30 7.21 -8.93 -0.11
C THR A 30 6.32 -8.14 -1.06
N GLY A 31 6.83 -7.72 -2.22
CA GLY A 31 6.07 -7.03 -3.25
C GLY A 31 5.04 -7.93 -3.91
N ASP A 32 5.48 -9.11 -4.31
CA ASP A 32 4.63 -10.11 -4.96
C ASP A 32 3.46 -10.53 -4.05
N SER A 33 3.72 -10.69 -2.75
CA SER A 33 2.69 -11.00 -1.75
C SER A 33 1.65 -9.87 -1.60
N ARG A 34 2.10 -8.59 -1.59
CA ARG A 34 1.20 -7.43 -1.54
C ARG A 34 0.34 -7.36 -2.80
N LEU A 35 0.96 -7.56 -3.96
CA LEU A 35 0.28 -7.55 -5.25
C LEU A 35 -0.75 -8.68 -5.37
N ARG A 36 -0.38 -9.92 -5.01
CA ARG A 36 -1.32 -11.06 -4.97
C ARG A 36 -2.52 -10.79 -4.06
N GLY A 37 -2.27 -10.18 -2.88
CA GLY A 37 -3.34 -9.81 -1.96
C GLY A 37 -4.28 -8.76 -2.56
N PHE A 38 -3.74 -7.76 -3.24
CA PHE A 38 -4.50 -6.72 -3.93
C PHE A 38 -5.40 -7.31 -5.02
N HIS A 39 -4.84 -8.15 -5.91
CA HIS A 39 -5.60 -8.87 -6.93
C HIS A 39 -6.71 -9.72 -6.32
N ALA A 40 -6.44 -10.44 -5.22
CA ALA A 40 -7.44 -11.29 -4.55
C ALA A 40 -8.67 -10.51 -4.05
N ALA A 41 -8.56 -9.20 -3.82
CA ALA A 41 -9.69 -8.32 -3.54
C ALA A 41 -10.34 -7.82 -4.82
N VAL A 42 -9.56 -7.25 -5.73
CA VAL A 42 -10.05 -6.57 -6.94
C VAL A 42 -10.71 -7.55 -7.92
N ASP A 43 -10.22 -8.78 -8.04
CA ASP A 43 -10.80 -9.81 -8.93
C ASP A 43 -12.23 -10.21 -8.53
N LYS A 44 -12.64 -9.89 -7.30
CA LYS A 44 -14.02 -10.10 -6.82
C LYS A 44 -14.94 -8.89 -7.06
N ALA A 45 -14.40 -7.78 -7.55
CA ALA A 45 -15.11 -6.55 -7.82
C ALA A 45 -15.08 -6.24 -9.33
N PRO A 46 -15.98 -6.81 -10.13
CA PRO A 46 -15.91 -6.75 -11.60
C PRO A 46 -16.03 -5.33 -12.19
N GLY A 47 -16.48 -4.36 -11.38
CA GLY A 47 -16.50 -2.96 -11.78
C GLY A 47 -15.14 -2.25 -11.64
N ILE A 48 -14.18 -2.83 -10.91
CA ILE A 48 -12.84 -2.28 -10.78
C ILE A 48 -11.94 -2.83 -11.89
N ARG A 49 -11.20 -1.94 -12.53
CA ARG A 49 -10.27 -2.31 -13.62
C ARG A 49 -8.87 -1.81 -13.28
N ILE A 50 -7.91 -2.73 -13.18
CA ILE A 50 -6.50 -2.38 -13.14
C ILE A 50 -6.09 -2.02 -14.56
N VAL A 51 -5.79 -0.74 -14.80
CA VAL A 51 -5.45 -0.21 -16.13
C VAL A 51 -3.95 -0.12 -16.37
N SER A 52 -3.17 -0.11 -15.28
CA SER A 52 -1.71 -0.14 -15.32
C SER A 52 -1.17 -0.77 -14.04
N SER A 53 -0.16 -1.62 -14.17
CA SER A 53 0.62 -2.18 -13.07
C SER A 53 2.08 -2.15 -13.51
N GLN A 54 2.90 -1.32 -12.85
CA GLN A 54 4.27 -1.05 -13.24
C GLN A 54 5.18 -0.96 -12.03
N THR A 55 6.41 -1.48 -12.18
CA THR A 55 7.41 -1.37 -11.12
C THR A 55 7.92 0.06 -10.97
N ALA A 56 8.08 0.48 -9.73
CA ALA A 56 8.78 1.71 -9.34
C ALA A 56 9.86 1.43 -8.28
N ASN A 57 10.29 0.15 -8.18
CA ASN A 57 11.48 -0.33 -7.47
C ASN A 57 11.61 0.11 -6.01
N TRP A 58 10.49 0.34 -5.31
CA TRP A 58 10.38 0.85 -3.93
C TRP A 58 10.78 2.32 -3.75
N GLU A 59 11.13 3.05 -4.82
CA GLU A 59 11.71 4.37 -4.77
C GLU A 59 10.67 5.48 -5.05
N ARG A 60 10.79 6.62 -4.34
CA ARG A 60 9.83 7.73 -4.43
C ARG A 60 9.90 8.47 -5.76
N ASP A 61 11.11 8.73 -6.23
CA ASP A 61 11.35 9.39 -7.52
C ASP A 61 10.92 8.54 -8.70
N GLN A 62 11.13 7.22 -8.63
CA GLN A 62 10.62 6.28 -9.63
C GLN A 62 9.09 6.21 -9.57
N GLY A 63 8.49 6.20 -8.37
CA GLY A 63 7.05 6.31 -8.18
C GLY A 63 6.47 7.54 -8.87
N TYR A 64 7.11 8.70 -8.69
CA TYR A 64 6.74 9.94 -9.36
C TYR A 64 6.80 9.80 -10.90
N ASN A 65 7.95 9.38 -11.43
CA ASN A 65 8.19 9.33 -12.87
C ASN A 65 7.26 8.32 -13.58
N VAL A 66 7.13 7.12 -13.01
CA VAL A 66 6.23 6.09 -13.54
C VAL A 66 4.79 6.57 -13.50
N PHE A 67 4.39 7.21 -12.39
CA PHE A 67 3.01 7.64 -12.25
C PHE A 67 2.64 8.83 -13.16
N GLN A 68 3.58 9.73 -13.45
CA GLN A 68 3.36 10.77 -14.48
C GLN A 68 3.00 10.16 -15.84
N ASN A 69 3.70 9.10 -16.27
CA ASN A 69 3.42 8.41 -17.53
C ASN A 69 2.05 7.70 -17.49
N ILE A 70 1.69 7.14 -16.33
CA ILE A 70 0.36 6.52 -16.13
C ILE A 70 -0.74 7.57 -16.24
N LEU A 71 -0.58 8.75 -15.62
CA LEU A 71 -1.58 9.84 -15.71
C LEU A 71 -1.80 10.34 -17.14
N GLN A 72 -0.74 10.42 -17.95
CA GLN A 72 -0.85 10.80 -19.35
C GLN A 72 -1.60 9.76 -20.18
N SER A 73 -1.36 8.48 -19.92
CA SER A 73 -1.97 7.37 -20.65
C SER A 73 -3.41 7.06 -20.21
N HIS A 74 -3.76 7.41 -18.97
CA HIS A 74 -5.05 7.10 -18.34
C HIS A 74 -5.65 8.35 -17.68
N PRO A 75 -6.20 9.30 -18.47
CA PRO A 75 -6.73 10.54 -17.92
C PRO A 75 -7.96 10.34 -17.02
N ASP A 76 -8.62 9.20 -17.10
CA ASP A 76 -9.78 8.78 -16.31
C ASP A 76 -9.41 7.89 -15.09
N LEU A 77 -8.14 7.86 -14.70
CA LEU A 77 -7.67 7.14 -13.52
C LEU A 77 -8.29 7.72 -12.23
N GLN A 78 -8.72 6.85 -11.31
CA GLN A 78 -9.43 7.25 -10.09
C GLN A 78 -8.72 6.79 -8.80
N ALA A 79 -7.85 5.79 -8.87
CA ALA A 79 -7.09 5.37 -7.70
C ALA A 79 -5.73 4.76 -8.07
N VAL A 80 -4.82 4.77 -7.10
CA VAL A 80 -3.54 4.05 -7.17
C VAL A 80 -3.26 3.33 -5.86
N PHE A 81 -2.77 2.10 -5.99
CA PHE A 81 -2.14 1.36 -4.91
C PHE A 81 -0.62 1.38 -5.09
N GLY A 82 0.11 1.98 -4.17
CA GLY A 82 1.55 1.81 -4.06
C GLY A 82 1.91 0.65 -3.14
N CYS A 83 2.67 -0.33 -3.63
CA CYS A 83 3.10 -1.47 -2.82
C CYS A 83 3.98 -1.06 -1.64
N ASN A 84 4.48 0.18 -1.58
CA ASN A 84 4.99 0.85 -0.38
C ASN A 84 4.66 2.35 -0.40
N ASP A 85 4.85 3.01 0.74
CA ASP A 85 4.56 4.43 0.90
C ASP A 85 5.52 5.34 0.12
N MET A 86 6.76 4.94 -0.10
CA MET A 86 7.70 5.73 -0.88
C MET A 86 7.18 5.93 -2.30
N MET A 87 6.77 4.86 -2.98
CA MET A 87 6.17 4.95 -4.31
C MET A 87 4.81 5.66 -4.29
N ALA A 88 3.98 5.42 -3.27
CA ALA A 88 2.69 6.09 -3.11
C ALA A 88 2.85 7.60 -2.94
N LEU A 89 3.85 8.06 -2.17
CA LEU A 89 4.16 9.48 -2.01
C LEU A 89 4.68 10.10 -3.32
N GLY A 90 5.46 9.37 -4.10
CA GLY A 90 5.82 9.78 -5.45
C GLY A 90 4.59 9.99 -6.34
N ALA A 91 3.62 9.07 -6.28
CA ALA A 91 2.35 9.23 -6.98
C ALA A 91 1.57 10.46 -6.49
N VAL A 92 1.53 10.73 -5.17
CA VAL A 92 0.91 11.95 -4.60
C VAL A 92 1.51 13.21 -5.22
N GLU A 93 2.83 13.27 -5.37
CA GLU A 93 3.52 14.41 -5.98
C GLU A 93 3.18 14.56 -7.46
N ALA A 94 3.13 13.45 -8.22
CA ALA A 94 2.75 13.47 -9.63
C ALA A 94 1.29 13.92 -9.82
N ILE A 95 0.38 13.46 -8.96
CA ILE A 95 -1.03 13.87 -8.94
C ILE A 95 -1.16 15.37 -8.66
N ALA A 96 -0.41 15.89 -7.68
CA ALA A 96 -0.40 17.30 -7.35
C ALA A 96 0.17 18.16 -8.50
N ALA A 97 1.25 17.74 -9.13
CA ALA A 97 1.82 18.40 -10.30
C ALA A 97 0.86 18.43 -11.50
N ALA A 98 0.01 17.43 -11.65
CA ALA A 98 -1.03 17.35 -12.66
C ALA A 98 -2.33 18.11 -12.29
N GLY A 99 -2.42 18.71 -11.09
CA GLY A 99 -3.60 19.41 -10.61
C GLY A 99 -4.80 18.50 -10.28
N ARG A 100 -4.57 17.20 -10.04
CA ARG A 100 -5.61 16.18 -9.88
C ARG A 100 -5.78 15.66 -8.45
N SER A 101 -5.33 16.42 -7.46
CA SER A 101 -5.33 15.98 -6.05
C SER A 101 -6.71 15.65 -5.47
N ALA A 102 -7.80 16.18 -6.04
CA ALA A 102 -9.16 15.89 -5.61
C ALA A 102 -9.76 14.64 -6.29
N ASP A 103 -9.13 14.15 -7.36
CA ASP A 103 -9.75 13.17 -8.26
C ASP A 103 -9.24 11.75 -8.07
N ILE A 104 -8.03 11.59 -7.49
CA ILE A 104 -7.33 10.30 -7.45
C ILE A 104 -7.02 9.90 -6.02
N LEU A 105 -7.57 8.76 -5.61
CA LEU A 105 -7.28 8.15 -4.31
C LEU A 105 -5.91 7.48 -4.32
N VAL A 106 -5.13 7.70 -3.26
CA VAL A 106 -3.83 7.06 -3.07
C VAL A 106 -3.85 6.19 -1.84
N VAL A 107 -3.56 4.91 -1.99
CA VAL A 107 -3.37 3.97 -0.88
C VAL A 107 -1.95 3.43 -0.92
N GLY A 108 -1.27 3.49 0.21
CA GLY A 108 0.11 3.03 0.39
C GLY A 108 0.24 1.80 1.28
N PHE A 109 1.49 1.51 1.65
CA PHE A 109 1.84 0.42 2.56
C PHE A 109 3.08 0.79 3.35
N ASP A 110 3.15 0.50 4.63
CA ASP A 110 4.15 0.68 5.69
C ASP A 110 3.74 1.70 6.73
N ALA A 111 2.87 2.66 6.40
CA ALA A 111 2.41 3.76 7.26
C ALA A 111 3.58 4.55 7.88
N ILE A 112 4.57 4.91 7.05
CA ILE A 112 5.72 5.74 7.44
C ILE A 112 5.24 7.15 7.84
N THR A 113 6.09 7.91 8.52
CA THR A 113 5.74 9.25 9.03
C THR A 113 5.21 10.17 7.95
N ASP A 114 5.90 10.27 6.82
CA ASP A 114 5.48 11.12 5.68
C ASP A 114 4.10 10.73 5.12
N ALA A 115 3.81 9.41 5.05
CA ALA A 115 2.52 8.92 4.60
C ALA A 115 1.41 9.25 5.61
N ARG A 116 1.66 9.12 6.92
CA ARG A 116 0.73 9.54 7.96
C ARG A 116 0.42 11.04 7.89
N GLU A 117 1.43 11.87 7.64
CA GLU A 117 1.25 13.31 7.42
C GLU A 117 0.45 13.58 6.15
N ALA A 118 0.71 12.85 5.06
CA ALA A 118 -0.06 12.95 3.82
C ALA A 118 -1.53 12.56 4.01
N ILE A 119 -1.81 11.50 4.80
CA ILE A 119 -3.17 11.07 5.17
C ILE A 119 -3.86 12.15 6.03
N ALA A 120 -3.19 12.68 7.05
CA ALA A 120 -3.73 13.74 7.89
C ALA A 120 -4.08 15.00 7.09
N ALA A 121 -3.25 15.34 6.10
CA ALA A 121 -3.46 16.45 5.16
C ALA A 121 -4.50 16.15 4.06
N GLY A 122 -5.02 14.91 3.96
CA GLY A 122 -5.97 14.49 2.93
C GLY A 122 -5.37 14.30 1.54
N ARG A 123 -4.03 14.15 1.45
CA ARG A 123 -3.31 13.88 0.19
C ARG A 123 -3.19 12.38 -0.12
N MET A 124 -3.35 11.54 0.88
CA MET A 124 -3.51 10.09 0.76
C MET A 124 -4.79 9.66 1.46
N GLU A 125 -5.43 8.62 0.94
CA GLU A 125 -6.62 8.02 1.56
C GLU A 125 -6.23 7.17 2.76
N ALA A 126 -5.24 6.29 2.61
CA ALA A 126 -4.83 5.36 3.64
C ALA A 126 -3.42 4.77 3.38
N SER A 127 -2.88 4.12 4.39
CA SER A 127 -1.72 3.23 4.28
C SER A 127 -1.86 2.02 5.21
N ILE A 128 -1.27 0.88 4.85
CA ILE A 128 -1.30 -0.35 5.65
C ILE A 128 -0.09 -0.38 6.59
N ALA A 129 -0.32 -0.33 7.90
CA ALA A 129 0.73 -0.43 8.92
C ALA A 129 1.07 -1.89 9.23
N GLN A 130 2.37 -2.21 9.36
CA GLN A 130 2.88 -3.57 9.58
C GLN A 130 3.28 -3.89 11.01
N ASN A 131 3.39 -2.93 11.91
CA ASN A 131 3.90 -3.11 13.27
C ASN A 131 5.33 -3.72 13.34
N PRO A 132 6.37 -3.05 12.79
CA PRO A 132 7.73 -3.59 12.73
C PRO A 132 8.36 -3.83 14.12
N ARG A 133 7.93 -3.08 15.15
CA ARG A 133 8.38 -3.28 16.53
C ARG A 133 7.98 -4.67 17.05
N GLU A 134 6.72 -5.06 16.83
CA GLU A 134 6.21 -6.37 17.24
C GLU A 134 6.85 -7.49 16.42
N MET A 135 7.11 -7.27 15.13
CA MET A 135 7.85 -8.21 14.29
C MET A 135 9.25 -8.48 14.87
N GLY A 136 9.99 -7.42 15.22
CA GLY A 136 11.32 -7.54 15.82
C GLY A 136 11.28 -8.24 17.18
N ARG A 137 10.33 -7.91 18.05
CA ARG A 137 10.15 -8.56 19.36
C ARG A 137 9.93 -10.05 19.20
N LEU A 138 8.97 -10.45 18.36
CA LEU A 138 8.65 -11.85 18.10
C LEU A 138 9.83 -12.61 17.45
N ALA A 139 10.58 -11.95 16.57
CA ALA A 139 11.76 -12.57 15.97
C ALA A 139 12.81 -12.93 17.01
N VAL A 140 13.14 -12.01 17.92
CA VAL A 140 14.12 -12.25 19.00
C VAL A 140 13.62 -13.32 19.99
N GLU A 141 12.37 -13.24 20.42
CA GLU A 141 11.79 -14.24 21.33
C GLU A 141 11.81 -15.64 20.74
N ASN A 142 11.41 -15.80 19.48
CA ASN A 142 11.38 -17.10 18.84
C ASN A 142 12.79 -17.63 18.53
N ALA A 143 13.75 -16.75 18.20
CA ALA A 143 15.16 -17.15 18.11
C ALA A 143 15.69 -17.71 19.43
N ALA A 144 15.40 -17.03 20.55
CA ALA A 144 15.81 -17.53 21.87
C ALA A 144 15.13 -18.86 22.23
N ARG A 145 13.87 -19.08 21.85
CA ARG A 145 13.19 -20.38 22.03
C ARG A 145 13.84 -21.49 21.22
N LEU A 146 14.16 -21.24 19.96
CA LEU A 146 14.89 -22.20 19.12
C LEU A 146 16.26 -22.59 19.71
N MET A 147 17.00 -21.62 20.25
CA MET A 147 18.30 -21.88 20.91
C MET A 147 18.16 -22.78 22.15
N ARG A 148 16.99 -22.79 22.80
CA ARG A 148 16.68 -23.72 23.91
C ARG A 148 16.12 -25.07 23.44
N GLY A 149 16.05 -25.33 22.15
CA GLY A 149 15.51 -26.56 21.57
C GLY A 149 13.98 -26.63 21.57
N GLU A 150 13.29 -25.51 21.80
CA GLU A 150 11.82 -25.45 21.76
C GLU A 150 11.31 -25.42 20.31
N ALA A 151 10.21 -26.11 20.04
CA ALA A 151 9.51 -25.97 18.76
C ALA A 151 8.80 -24.63 18.66
N ILE A 152 8.88 -24.00 17.49
CA ILE A 152 8.14 -22.78 17.17
C ILE A 152 7.26 -23.02 15.93
N PRO A 153 6.15 -22.27 15.77
CA PRO A 153 5.38 -22.32 14.53
C PRO A 153 6.22 -21.89 13.32
N ALA A 154 6.00 -22.54 12.18
CA ALA A 154 6.66 -22.17 10.93
C ALA A 154 6.28 -20.77 10.42
N TYR A 155 5.09 -20.28 10.83
CA TYR A 155 4.56 -18.97 10.48
C TYR A 155 3.92 -18.31 11.70
N ILE A 156 4.32 -17.08 11.98
CA ILE A 156 3.82 -16.30 13.11
C ILE A 156 3.27 -14.98 12.54
N PRO A 157 1.94 -14.84 12.40
CA PRO A 157 1.34 -13.63 11.84
C PRO A 157 1.47 -12.47 12.83
N VAL A 158 1.78 -11.29 12.31
CA VAL A 158 1.71 -10.03 13.05
C VAL A 158 0.50 -9.24 12.57
N ARG A 159 -0.20 -8.60 13.49
CA ARG A 159 -1.35 -7.76 13.17
C ARG A 159 -0.93 -6.61 12.28
N ILE A 160 -1.71 -6.40 11.21
CA ILE A 160 -1.61 -5.25 10.32
C ILE A 160 -2.85 -4.38 10.49
N GLU A 161 -2.71 -3.08 10.24
CA GLU A 161 -3.79 -2.10 10.44
C GLU A 161 -3.90 -1.17 9.25
N LEU A 162 -5.14 -0.78 8.92
CA LEU A 162 -5.41 0.29 7.97
C LEU A 162 -5.31 1.64 8.74
N VAL A 163 -4.40 2.50 8.31
CA VAL A 163 -4.25 3.86 8.82
C VAL A 163 -4.94 4.81 7.85
N GLU A 164 -5.92 5.54 8.35
CA GLU A 164 -6.71 6.52 7.60
C GLU A 164 -6.94 7.79 8.44
N LYS A 165 -7.47 8.85 7.85
CA LYS A 165 -7.60 10.18 8.50
C LYS A 165 -8.32 10.16 9.87
N ASN A 166 -9.27 9.25 10.06
CA ASN A 166 -10.05 9.14 11.29
C ASN A 166 -9.60 7.95 12.18
N SER A 167 -8.50 7.30 11.88
CA SER A 167 -7.92 6.29 12.77
C SER A 167 -7.42 6.98 14.02
N ASN A 168 -8.19 6.91 15.10
CA ASN A 168 -7.72 7.32 16.42
C ASN A 168 -6.48 6.48 16.73
N VAL A 169 -5.31 7.10 16.68
CA VAL A 169 -4.08 6.53 17.22
C VAL A 169 -4.28 6.49 18.74
N GLN A 170 -4.83 5.39 19.26
CA GLN A 170 -4.70 5.07 20.67
C GLN A 170 -3.22 4.68 20.87
N SER A 171 -2.39 5.71 21.05
CA SER A 171 -1.06 5.54 21.61
C SER A 171 -1.25 5.12 23.08
N LYS A 172 -1.02 3.84 23.37
CA LYS A 172 -0.71 3.35 24.70
C LYS A 172 0.64 2.70 24.69
#